data_0c6f9971150bea7ad67c3078c4e8482c
#
_entry.id   0c6f9971150bea7ad67c3078c4e8482c
#
_cell.length_a   1.000
_cell.length_b   1.000
_cell.length_c   1.000
_cell.angle_alpha   90.00
_cell.angle_beta   90.00
_cell.angle_gamma   90.00
#
_symmetry.space_group_name_H-M   'P 1'
#
loop_
_entity.id
_entity.type
_entity.pdbx_description
1 polymer ?
#
loop_
_entity_poly.entity_id
_entity_poly.type
_entity_poly.pdbx_seq_one_letter_code
_entity_poly.pdbx_strand_id
1 'polypeptide(L)'
;SGSRMSQYSMSFANSMYANDNLVNSWTVDLNSRFTDNLSNQFLFTYSKLDDSRYTNSSEFPFIDILDGGQKSVDGTADADGTNNYMALGYELFTWNNAVHNTVWNIKDDVTYYLGKHKIIAGLNYEHQMADNAYQRNGTGYYRYKSLDDFLNGGIPEVVCLTYGYGGNNNPAARVQYNKAGIYAQDEWQMTPQFKLTYGLRLDGLFFDNSDLMTNNAILGLDYNGRHIDSGKWPNSSLTVSPRIGFVYDVFGDKTLKFRGGTGFFQGRLPLVFFTNLPTNSGMIQYQAQLNATKAWNPQTGKKEGVDMTPFAGGLVVDKDGKPTAAALRDKLISMGYPENITPEEGSVPSAISAVDRNFKLPQVWKTSFAVDYQIPVSFPMSVSVEGIFNKTLNAATLTDWSVQDAKGFPRFNGADNRPVYPKGSTVGTSAYVLENTSRGYGWSFSAQVNAQPWE
;
A
#
# COMPACT_ATOMS: atom_id res chain seq x y z
N SER A 1 13.47 -8.54 -13.94
CA SER A 1 14.90 -8.31 -14.12
C SER A 1 15.65 -8.83 -12.89
N GLY A 2 16.52 -9.80 -13.10
CA GLY A 2 17.33 -10.32 -12.01
C GLY A 2 18.13 -9.20 -11.36
N SER A 3 17.88 -8.94 -10.09
CA SER A 3 18.53 -7.89 -9.31
C SER A 3 20.05 -8.09 -9.15
N ARG A 4 20.57 -9.19 -9.64
CA ARG A 4 21.97 -9.61 -9.48
C ARG A 4 22.76 -9.72 -10.77
N MET A 5 22.17 -9.32 -11.89
CA MET A 5 22.90 -9.24 -13.15
C MET A 5 23.87 -8.05 -13.10
N SER A 6 25.13 -8.34 -13.33
CA SER A 6 26.19 -7.34 -13.48
C SER A 6 27.21 -7.81 -14.51
N GLN A 7 28.14 -6.96 -14.90
CA GLN A 7 29.25 -7.36 -15.79
C GLN A 7 30.17 -8.44 -15.16
N TYR A 8 30.07 -8.66 -13.85
CA TYR A 8 30.93 -9.59 -13.09
C TYR A 8 30.17 -10.80 -12.55
N SER A 9 28.83 -10.88 -12.75
CA SER A 9 28.02 -11.97 -12.22
C SER A 9 27.06 -12.51 -13.26
N MET A 10 26.86 -13.82 -13.24
CA MET A 10 25.93 -14.54 -14.09
C MET A 10 24.66 -14.89 -13.34
N SER A 11 23.51 -14.62 -13.92
CA SER A 11 22.21 -15.04 -13.40
C SER A 11 21.53 -15.97 -14.38
N PHE A 12 21.08 -17.12 -13.90
CA PHE A 12 20.33 -18.06 -14.72
C PHE A 12 18.90 -17.56 -14.98
N ALA A 13 18.30 -17.99 -16.08
CA ALA A 13 16.97 -17.57 -16.49
C ALA A 13 15.88 -17.88 -15.45
N ASN A 14 16.06 -18.94 -14.66
CA ASN A 14 15.15 -19.34 -13.59
C ASN A 14 15.17 -18.39 -12.37
N SER A 15 16.17 -17.50 -12.28
CA SER A 15 16.21 -16.44 -11.26
C SER A 15 15.57 -15.11 -11.71
N MET A 16 14.89 -15.10 -12.85
CA MET A 16 14.13 -13.98 -13.38
C MET A 16 12.65 -14.10 -13.00
N TYR A 17 11.93 -12.99 -13.12
CA TYR A 17 10.49 -12.97 -12.85
C TYR A 17 9.70 -12.11 -13.85
N ALA A 18 8.41 -12.35 -13.90
CA ALA A 18 7.44 -11.51 -14.58
C ALA A 18 6.25 -11.19 -13.65
N ASN A 19 5.44 -10.24 -14.03
CA ASN A 19 4.20 -9.91 -13.33
C ASN A 19 3.01 -10.31 -14.20
N ASP A 20 1.98 -10.83 -13.55
CA ASP A 20 0.68 -11.10 -14.13
C ASP A 20 -0.37 -10.25 -13.40
N ASN A 21 -1.25 -9.62 -14.15
CA ASN A 21 -2.30 -8.76 -13.60
C ASN A 21 -3.62 -9.14 -14.27
N LEU A 22 -4.52 -9.73 -13.50
CA LEU A 22 -5.82 -10.16 -13.96
C LEU A 22 -6.92 -9.37 -13.23
N VAL A 23 -7.78 -8.70 -14.01
CA VAL A 23 -8.93 -7.97 -13.48
C VAL A 23 -10.20 -8.53 -14.07
N ASN A 24 -11.10 -9.00 -13.19
CA ASN A 24 -12.45 -9.40 -13.54
C ASN A 24 -13.45 -8.45 -12.86
N SER A 25 -14.31 -7.82 -13.67
CA SER A 25 -15.32 -6.90 -13.15
C SER A 25 -16.68 -7.20 -13.75
N TRP A 26 -17.70 -7.23 -12.88
CA TRP A 26 -19.09 -7.46 -13.24
C TRP A 26 -19.92 -6.29 -12.74
N THR A 27 -20.83 -5.79 -13.58
CA THR A 27 -21.72 -4.69 -13.24
C THR A 27 -23.15 -5.05 -13.65
N VAL A 28 -24.08 -4.80 -12.72
CA VAL A 28 -25.51 -4.82 -12.98
C VAL A 28 -26.03 -3.42 -12.73
N ASP A 29 -26.61 -2.79 -13.75
CA ASP A 29 -27.24 -1.45 -13.69
C ASP A 29 -28.71 -1.58 -14.04
N LEU A 30 -29.59 -1.32 -13.06
CA LEU A 30 -31.03 -1.44 -13.18
C LEU A 30 -31.66 -0.06 -13.05
N ASN A 31 -32.18 0.44 -14.17
CA ASN A 31 -32.88 1.73 -14.21
C ASN A 31 -34.38 1.51 -14.28
N SER A 32 -35.11 1.99 -13.29
CA SER A 32 -36.54 1.84 -13.15
C SER A 32 -37.25 3.19 -13.14
N ARG A 33 -38.30 3.35 -13.91
CA ARG A 33 -39.16 4.50 -13.88
C ARG A 33 -40.52 4.08 -13.34
N PHE A 34 -40.82 4.47 -12.09
CA PHE A 34 -42.06 4.09 -11.43
C PHE A 34 -43.21 4.99 -11.82
N THR A 35 -42.95 6.29 -11.97
CA THR A 35 -43.88 7.31 -12.44
C THR A 35 -43.14 8.31 -13.32
N ASP A 36 -43.87 9.31 -13.86
CA ASP A 36 -43.23 10.41 -14.61
C ASP A 36 -42.26 11.22 -13.76
N ASN A 37 -42.47 11.24 -12.44
CA ASN A 37 -41.67 12.03 -11.49
C ASN A 37 -40.77 11.20 -10.60
N LEU A 38 -40.85 9.86 -10.62
CA LEU A 38 -40.13 9.00 -9.71
C LEU A 38 -39.36 7.95 -10.49
N SER A 39 -38.05 7.93 -10.35
CA SER A 39 -37.16 6.91 -10.91
C SER A 39 -36.16 6.40 -9.86
N ASN A 40 -35.64 5.20 -10.10
CA ASN A 40 -34.63 4.57 -9.29
C ASN A 40 -33.53 4.04 -10.18
N GLN A 41 -32.29 4.11 -9.69
CA GLN A 41 -31.15 3.42 -10.26
C GLN A 41 -30.51 2.56 -9.19
N PHE A 42 -30.55 1.24 -9.40
CA PHE A 42 -29.81 0.28 -8.61
C PHE A 42 -28.56 -0.15 -9.37
N LEU A 43 -27.38 -0.02 -8.72
CA LEU A 43 -26.10 -0.42 -9.28
C LEU A 43 -25.42 -1.41 -8.34
N PHE A 44 -25.09 -2.58 -8.86
CA PHE A 44 -24.21 -3.55 -8.20
C PHE A 44 -22.94 -3.72 -9.02
N THR A 45 -21.76 -3.63 -8.35
CA THR A 45 -20.48 -3.96 -8.97
C THR A 45 -19.72 -4.96 -8.11
N TYR A 46 -19.12 -5.94 -8.78
CA TYR A 46 -18.15 -6.85 -8.22
C TYR A 46 -16.86 -6.75 -9.03
N SER A 47 -15.73 -6.58 -8.36
CA SER A 47 -14.42 -6.54 -9.01
C SER A 47 -13.42 -7.37 -8.23
N LYS A 48 -12.70 -8.22 -8.94
CA LYS A 48 -11.60 -9.01 -8.41
C LYS A 48 -10.33 -8.69 -9.19
N LEU A 49 -9.32 -8.24 -8.48
CA LEU A 49 -7.97 -8.02 -8.98
C LEU A 49 -7.07 -9.10 -8.39
N ASP A 50 -6.39 -9.84 -9.25
CA ASP A 50 -5.32 -10.76 -8.90
C ASP A 50 -4.04 -10.25 -9.57
N ASP A 51 -3.10 -9.74 -8.77
CA ASP A 51 -1.80 -9.24 -9.20
C ASP A 51 -0.72 -10.09 -8.56
N SER A 52 0.08 -10.78 -9.37
CA SER A 52 1.05 -11.75 -8.87
C SER A 52 2.37 -11.68 -9.64
N ARG A 53 3.43 -12.02 -8.94
CA ARG A 53 4.71 -12.32 -9.58
C ARG A 53 4.80 -13.81 -9.86
N TYR A 54 5.42 -14.16 -10.96
CA TYR A 54 5.71 -15.54 -11.31
C TYR A 54 7.10 -15.68 -11.94
N THR A 55 7.62 -16.88 -11.93
CA THR A 55 8.84 -17.27 -12.61
C THR A 55 8.62 -18.60 -13.33
N ASN A 56 9.42 -18.89 -14.34
CA ASN A 56 9.42 -20.17 -15.05
C ASN A 56 10.17 -21.29 -14.29
N SER A 57 10.62 -21.00 -13.05
CA SER A 57 11.26 -21.99 -12.19
C SER A 57 10.22 -22.83 -11.45
N SER A 58 10.51 -24.11 -11.23
CA SER A 58 9.85 -24.90 -10.19
C SER A 58 10.35 -24.46 -8.80
N GLU A 59 9.68 -24.90 -7.72
CA GLU A 59 10.16 -24.68 -6.36
C GLU A 59 11.60 -25.18 -6.20
N PHE A 60 12.49 -24.27 -5.86
CA PHE A 60 13.92 -24.53 -5.64
C PHE A 60 14.50 -23.34 -4.87
N PRO A 61 15.42 -23.55 -3.90
CA PRO A 61 16.06 -22.44 -3.20
C PRO A 61 16.79 -21.49 -4.17
N PHE A 62 16.86 -20.23 -3.81
CA PHE A 62 17.77 -19.31 -4.49
C PHE A 62 19.18 -19.52 -3.97
N ILE A 63 20.11 -19.79 -4.88
CA ILE A 63 21.52 -20.02 -4.59
C ILE A 63 22.33 -18.82 -5.08
N ASP A 64 23.12 -18.28 -4.18
CA ASP A 64 24.05 -17.17 -4.42
C ASP A 64 25.47 -17.69 -4.21
N ILE A 65 26.30 -17.63 -5.24
CA ILE A 65 27.67 -18.12 -5.21
C ILE A 65 28.60 -16.93 -5.37
N LEU A 66 29.56 -16.81 -4.45
CA LEU A 66 30.57 -15.77 -4.51
C LEU A 66 31.79 -16.27 -5.34
N ASP A 67 32.68 -15.34 -5.66
CA ASP A 67 33.84 -15.63 -6.53
C ASP A 67 34.96 -16.43 -5.86
N GLY A 68 34.87 -16.65 -4.54
CA GLY A 68 35.88 -17.43 -3.78
C GLY A 68 37.26 -16.79 -3.70
N GLY A 69 37.40 -15.50 -4.05
CA GLY A 69 38.68 -14.81 -4.13
C GLY A 69 39.50 -15.22 -5.36
N GLN A 70 38.83 -15.77 -6.40
CA GLN A 70 39.51 -16.11 -7.67
C GLN A 70 39.95 -14.81 -8.38
N LYS A 71 41.12 -14.87 -8.98
CA LYS A 71 41.67 -13.78 -9.77
C LYS A 71 40.85 -13.62 -11.06
N SER A 72 40.46 -12.40 -11.37
CA SER A 72 39.93 -12.07 -12.69
C SER A 72 41.01 -12.32 -13.78
N VAL A 73 40.57 -12.37 -15.04
CA VAL A 73 41.49 -12.61 -16.21
C VAL A 73 42.57 -11.54 -16.31
N ASP A 74 42.33 -10.35 -15.81
CA ASP A 74 43.32 -9.27 -15.77
C ASP A 74 44.29 -9.34 -14.59
N GLY A 75 44.20 -10.39 -13.76
CA GLY A 75 45.07 -10.62 -12.62
C GLY A 75 44.74 -9.83 -11.37
N THR A 76 43.69 -8.97 -11.39
CA THR A 76 43.21 -8.33 -10.18
C THR A 76 42.40 -9.35 -9.36
N ALA A 77 42.86 -9.59 -8.13
CA ALA A 77 42.11 -10.44 -7.20
C ALA A 77 41.12 -9.55 -6.43
N ASP A 78 39.88 -9.98 -6.31
CA ASP A 78 39.12 -9.63 -5.14
C ASP A 78 39.68 -10.42 -3.97
N ALA A 79 40.44 -9.76 -3.11
CA ALA A 79 41.16 -10.41 -2.02
C ALA A 79 40.25 -11.12 -1.01
N ASP A 80 38.98 -10.75 -0.97
CA ASP A 80 38.05 -11.18 0.08
C ASP A 80 37.04 -12.24 -0.37
N GLY A 81 36.95 -12.56 -1.67
CA GLY A 81 36.02 -13.56 -2.21
C GLY A 81 34.54 -13.21 -1.94
N THR A 82 34.25 -11.91 -1.95
CA THR A 82 32.94 -11.40 -1.51
C THR A 82 32.05 -10.93 -2.65
N ASN A 83 32.55 -10.91 -3.89
CA ASN A 83 31.77 -10.51 -5.04
C ASN A 83 30.79 -11.61 -5.49
N ASN A 84 29.63 -11.20 -5.95
CA ASN A 84 28.68 -12.12 -6.58
C ASN A 84 29.30 -12.66 -7.88
N TYR A 85 29.34 -13.98 -8.02
CA TYR A 85 29.83 -14.67 -9.20
C TYR A 85 28.66 -15.28 -9.99
N MET A 86 27.77 -16.04 -9.32
CA MET A 86 26.70 -16.76 -9.97
C MET A 86 25.44 -16.75 -9.08
N ALA A 87 24.27 -16.60 -9.70
CA ALA A 87 22.97 -16.71 -9.04
C ALA A 87 22.04 -17.63 -9.84
N LEU A 88 21.39 -18.57 -9.16
CA LEU A 88 20.46 -19.53 -9.74
C LEU A 88 19.32 -19.86 -8.76
N GLY A 89 18.27 -20.54 -9.25
CA GLY A 89 17.12 -20.94 -8.46
C GLY A 89 15.95 -19.99 -8.56
N TYR A 90 14.95 -20.18 -7.71
CA TYR A 90 13.74 -19.39 -7.72
C TYR A 90 14.00 -17.94 -7.29
N GLU A 91 13.47 -16.94 -7.99
CA GLU A 91 13.73 -15.54 -7.69
C GLU A 91 13.30 -15.16 -6.26
N LEU A 92 14.15 -14.41 -5.56
CA LEU A 92 14.09 -14.16 -4.10
C LEU A 92 12.79 -13.57 -3.59
N PHE A 93 12.07 -12.80 -4.41
CA PHE A 93 10.92 -12.01 -4.02
C PHE A 93 9.62 -12.48 -4.68
N THR A 94 9.66 -13.56 -5.45
CA THR A 94 8.51 -13.99 -6.27
C THR A 94 7.62 -15.00 -5.57
N TRP A 95 8.15 -15.82 -4.66
CA TRP A 95 7.35 -16.82 -3.94
C TRP A 95 6.27 -16.14 -3.09
N ASN A 96 5.00 -16.54 -3.32
CA ASN A 96 3.84 -15.94 -2.65
C ASN A 96 3.83 -14.39 -2.69
N ASN A 97 4.37 -13.78 -3.74
CA ASN A 97 4.29 -12.34 -3.93
C ASN A 97 3.07 -12.04 -4.80
N ALA A 98 1.94 -11.83 -4.14
CA ALA A 98 0.67 -11.60 -4.79
C ALA A 98 -0.22 -10.65 -3.99
N VAL A 99 -1.04 -9.88 -4.69
CA VAL A 99 -2.13 -9.08 -4.14
C VAL A 99 -3.44 -9.58 -4.71
N HIS A 100 -4.35 -10.00 -3.84
CA HIS A 100 -5.72 -10.33 -4.20
C HIS A 100 -6.63 -9.28 -3.59
N ASN A 101 -7.32 -8.54 -4.44
CA ASN A 101 -8.23 -7.49 -3.99
C ASN A 101 -9.63 -7.76 -4.53
N THR A 102 -10.58 -7.96 -3.62
CA THR A 102 -11.99 -8.16 -3.93
C THR A 102 -12.79 -6.98 -3.41
N VAL A 103 -13.55 -6.36 -4.30
CA VAL A 103 -14.44 -5.25 -3.97
C VAL A 103 -15.83 -5.57 -4.50
N TRP A 104 -16.84 -5.40 -3.69
CA TRP A 104 -18.20 -5.31 -4.17
C TRP A 104 -18.91 -4.09 -3.59
N ASN A 105 -19.70 -3.47 -4.44
CA ASN A 105 -20.36 -2.22 -4.15
C ASN A 105 -21.84 -2.31 -4.54
N ILE A 106 -22.70 -1.86 -3.66
CA ILE A 106 -24.12 -1.66 -3.90
C ILE A 106 -24.41 -0.18 -3.79
N LYS A 107 -25.07 0.38 -4.79
CA LYS A 107 -25.54 1.75 -4.80
C LYS A 107 -27.00 1.77 -5.24
N ASP A 108 -27.83 2.53 -4.54
CA ASP A 108 -29.23 2.71 -4.87
C ASP A 108 -29.60 4.19 -4.78
N ASP A 109 -30.05 4.75 -5.91
CA ASP A 109 -30.44 6.15 -6.04
C ASP A 109 -31.91 6.26 -6.40
N VAL A 110 -32.64 7.02 -5.61
CA VAL A 110 -34.01 7.45 -5.92
C VAL A 110 -33.97 8.91 -6.37
N THR A 111 -34.51 9.17 -7.55
CA THR A 111 -34.68 10.53 -8.08
C THR A 111 -36.17 10.89 -8.13
N TYR A 112 -36.49 12.01 -7.52
CA TYR A 112 -37.87 12.55 -7.48
C TYR A 112 -37.89 13.97 -8.03
N TYR A 113 -38.79 14.22 -9.01
CA TYR A 113 -39.01 15.54 -9.61
C TYR A 113 -40.27 16.18 -8.98
N LEU A 114 -40.10 17.32 -8.32
CA LEU A 114 -41.15 18.08 -7.66
C LEU A 114 -41.13 19.55 -8.12
N GLY A 115 -41.89 19.85 -9.14
CA GLY A 115 -41.93 21.20 -9.72
C GLY A 115 -40.57 21.66 -10.22
N LYS A 116 -39.93 22.59 -9.52
CA LYS A 116 -38.60 23.12 -9.84
C LYS A 116 -37.44 22.38 -9.16
N HIS A 117 -37.74 21.33 -8.43
CA HIS A 117 -36.76 20.54 -7.66
C HIS A 117 -36.50 19.18 -8.31
N LYS A 118 -35.25 18.78 -8.36
CA LYS A 118 -34.83 17.41 -8.64
C LYS A 118 -34.10 16.90 -7.42
N ILE A 119 -34.79 16.12 -6.63
CA ILE A 119 -34.29 15.56 -5.38
C ILE A 119 -33.69 14.16 -5.69
N ILE A 120 -32.47 13.95 -5.27
CA ILE A 120 -31.77 12.65 -5.34
C ILE A 120 -31.45 12.24 -3.92
N ALA A 121 -31.92 11.07 -3.51
CA ALA A 121 -31.53 10.46 -2.25
C ALA A 121 -31.01 9.04 -2.52
N GLY A 122 -29.96 8.66 -1.84
CA GLY A 122 -29.37 7.36 -2.11
C GLY A 122 -28.57 6.80 -0.95
N LEU A 123 -28.25 5.54 -1.12
CA LEU A 123 -27.36 4.78 -0.24
C LEU A 123 -26.23 4.14 -1.06
N ASN A 124 -25.13 3.88 -0.39
CA ASN A 124 -24.01 3.18 -0.96
C ASN A 124 -23.40 2.29 0.12
N TYR A 125 -23.11 1.06 -0.24
CA TYR A 125 -22.36 0.13 0.60
C TYR A 125 -21.24 -0.48 -0.20
N GLU A 126 -20.03 -0.46 0.35
CA GLU A 126 -18.82 -1.06 -0.23
C GLU A 126 -18.19 -2.00 0.79
N HIS A 127 -17.94 -3.24 0.36
CA HIS A 127 -17.09 -4.17 1.07
C HIS A 127 -15.82 -4.37 0.28
N GLN A 128 -14.69 -4.23 0.94
CA GLN A 128 -13.38 -4.48 0.34
C GLN A 128 -12.56 -5.40 1.21
N MET A 129 -11.94 -6.40 0.56
CA MET A 129 -10.97 -7.31 1.14
C MET A 129 -9.73 -7.28 0.25
N ALA A 130 -8.57 -7.04 0.86
CA ALA A 130 -7.29 -7.05 0.18
C ALA A 130 -6.33 -7.97 0.95
N ASP A 131 -5.85 -9.02 0.28
CA ASP A 131 -4.78 -9.89 0.76
C ASP A 131 -3.49 -9.50 0.06
N ASN A 132 -2.44 -9.23 0.83
CA ASN A 132 -1.11 -8.95 0.31
C ASN A 132 -0.12 -9.95 0.90
N ALA A 133 0.32 -10.89 0.08
CA ALA A 133 1.33 -11.86 0.44
C ALA A 133 2.71 -11.41 -0.03
N TYR A 134 3.70 -11.56 0.82
CA TYR A 134 5.09 -11.26 0.51
C TYR A 134 6.02 -12.08 1.39
N GLN A 135 6.71 -13.03 0.77
CA GLN A 135 7.69 -13.89 1.45
C GLN A 135 9.05 -13.78 0.78
N ARG A 136 9.88 -12.84 1.22
CA ARG A 136 11.27 -12.78 0.77
C ARG A 136 11.98 -14.08 1.17
N ASN A 137 12.71 -14.70 0.24
CA ASN A 137 13.38 -15.99 0.43
C ASN A 137 12.41 -17.14 0.76
N GLY A 138 11.15 -17.08 0.27
CA GLY A 138 10.12 -18.05 0.63
C GLY A 138 10.37 -19.47 0.15
N THR A 139 11.26 -19.68 -0.84
CA THR A 139 11.74 -21.02 -1.26
C THR A 139 13.05 -21.45 -0.59
N GLY A 140 13.62 -20.57 0.25
CA GLY A 140 14.95 -20.72 0.80
C GLY A 140 16.01 -19.93 0.04
N TYR A 141 17.03 -19.53 0.75
CA TYR A 141 18.21 -18.84 0.23
C TYR A 141 19.46 -19.45 0.83
N TYR A 142 20.44 -19.75 -0.03
CA TYR A 142 21.76 -20.21 0.38
C TYR A 142 22.83 -19.35 -0.29
N ARG A 143 23.87 -19.01 0.47
CA ARG A 143 25.08 -18.37 -0.06
C ARG A 143 26.29 -19.23 0.20
N TYR A 144 27.08 -19.48 -0.85
CA TYR A 144 28.36 -20.21 -0.79
C TYR A 144 29.49 -19.27 -1.15
N LYS A 145 30.66 -19.50 -0.53
CA LYS A 145 31.87 -18.73 -0.80
C LYS A 145 32.40 -18.92 -2.22
N SER A 146 32.21 -20.10 -2.77
CA SER A 146 32.76 -20.47 -4.08
C SER A 146 31.88 -21.50 -4.78
N LEU A 147 32.06 -21.66 -6.07
CA LEU A 147 31.43 -22.72 -6.85
C LEU A 147 31.85 -24.11 -6.35
N ASP A 148 33.12 -24.29 -5.98
CA ASP A 148 33.63 -25.57 -5.44
C ASP A 148 32.93 -25.93 -4.13
N ASP A 149 32.71 -24.97 -3.22
CA ASP A 149 31.96 -25.23 -1.99
C ASP A 149 30.52 -25.68 -2.31
N PHE A 150 29.88 -25.06 -3.26
CA PHE A 150 28.51 -25.45 -3.65
C PHE A 150 28.49 -26.87 -4.26
N LEU A 151 29.36 -27.17 -5.21
CA LEU A 151 29.40 -28.46 -5.91
C LEU A 151 29.76 -29.63 -4.99
N ASN A 152 30.62 -29.40 -3.99
CA ASN A 152 31.06 -30.42 -3.05
C ASN A 152 30.20 -30.52 -1.78
N GLY A 153 29.07 -29.84 -1.71
CA GLY A 153 28.21 -29.85 -0.54
C GLY A 153 28.83 -29.19 0.68
N GLY A 154 29.63 -28.15 0.47
CA GLY A 154 30.26 -27.38 1.53
C GLY A 154 29.25 -26.68 2.42
N ILE A 155 29.71 -26.09 3.52
CA ILE A 155 28.88 -25.36 4.46
C ILE A 155 28.55 -23.98 3.87
N PRO A 156 27.26 -23.60 3.71
CA PRO A 156 26.91 -22.28 3.23
C PRO A 156 27.25 -21.20 4.27
N GLU A 157 27.60 -20.00 3.82
CA GLU A 157 27.84 -18.85 4.69
C GLU A 157 26.53 -18.23 5.22
N VAL A 158 25.46 -18.31 4.43
CA VAL A 158 24.16 -17.76 4.77
C VAL A 158 23.07 -18.74 4.37
N VAL A 159 22.10 -18.93 5.26
CA VAL A 159 20.84 -19.63 4.98
C VAL A 159 19.70 -18.74 5.46
N CYS A 160 18.72 -18.48 4.58
CA CYS A 160 17.51 -17.74 4.94
C CYS A 160 16.27 -18.48 4.48
N LEU A 161 15.19 -18.33 5.24
CA LEU A 161 13.86 -18.76 4.86
C LEU A 161 12.83 -17.87 5.54
N THR A 162 11.81 -17.43 4.80
CA THR A 162 10.60 -16.85 5.38
C THR A 162 9.47 -17.86 5.26
N TYR A 163 8.82 -18.19 6.37
CA TYR A 163 7.72 -19.15 6.40
C TYR A 163 6.60 -18.66 7.32
N GLY A 164 5.36 -19.03 6.99
CA GLY A 164 4.20 -18.72 7.83
C GLY A 164 4.14 -19.60 9.07
N TYR A 165 3.65 -19.04 10.16
CA TYR A 165 3.41 -19.79 11.39
C TYR A 165 2.28 -20.81 11.22
N GLY A 166 2.29 -21.86 12.08
CA GLY A 166 1.25 -22.89 12.10
C GLY A 166 1.13 -23.70 10.80
N GLY A 167 2.22 -23.79 10.03
CA GLY A 167 2.20 -24.48 8.73
C GLY A 167 1.47 -23.72 7.62
N ASN A 168 1.18 -22.43 7.82
CA ASN A 168 0.57 -21.60 6.78
C ASN A 168 1.55 -21.41 5.61
N ASN A 169 1.25 -22.04 4.47
CA ASN A 169 2.11 -21.98 3.29
C ASN A 169 1.96 -20.67 2.48
N ASN A 170 0.92 -19.87 2.79
CA ASN A 170 0.68 -18.59 2.11
C ASN A 170 0.29 -17.51 3.12
N PRO A 171 1.21 -17.08 4.00
CA PRO A 171 0.95 -16.01 4.94
C PRO A 171 0.71 -14.70 4.17
N ALA A 172 -0.48 -14.13 4.34
CA ALA A 172 -0.87 -12.88 3.72
C ALA A 172 -1.34 -11.87 4.77
N ALA A 173 -1.00 -10.62 4.56
CA ALA A 173 -1.57 -9.51 5.33
C ALA A 173 -2.94 -9.16 4.76
N ARG A 174 -4.01 -9.44 5.52
CA ARG A 174 -5.38 -9.12 5.13
C ARG A 174 -5.84 -7.80 5.70
N VAL A 175 -6.44 -6.98 4.85
CA VAL A 175 -7.18 -5.78 5.22
C VAL A 175 -8.60 -5.93 4.74
N GLN A 176 -9.53 -5.88 5.67
CA GLN A 176 -10.96 -6.00 5.36
C GLN A 176 -11.73 -4.86 6.00
N TYR A 177 -12.56 -4.18 5.21
CA TYR A 177 -13.39 -3.10 5.72
C TYR A 177 -14.73 -2.99 4.99
N ASN A 178 -15.67 -2.36 5.67
CA ASN A 178 -16.98 -1.98 5.16
C ASN A 178 -17.12 -0.47 5.17
N LYS A 179 -17.66 0.09 4.09
CA LYS A 179 -18.00 1.50 3.99
C LYS A 179 -19.48 1.65 3.65
N ALA A 180 -20.23 2.33 4.49
CA ALA A 180 -21.63 2.59 4.26
C ALA A 180 -21.85 4.10 4.15
N GLY A 181 -22.65 4.55 3.19
CA GLY A 181 -22.94 5.96 2.98
C GLY A 181 -24.40 6.19 2.67
N ILE A 182 -24.92 7.29 3.19
CA ILE A 182 -26.25 7.82 2.83
C ILE A 182 -26.10 9.26 2.39
N TYR A 183 -26.92 9.69 1.44
CA TYR A 183 -26.87 11.07 0.94
C TYR A 183 -28.21 11.53 0.40
N ALA A 184 -28.36 12.85 0.42
CA ALA A 184 -29.44 13.53 -0.27
C ALA A 184 -28.93 14.82 -0.91
N GLN A 185 -29.45 15.13 -2.09
CA GLN A 185 -29.12 16.33 -2.85
C GLN A 185 -30.39 16.87 -3.51
N ASP A 186 -30.52 18.18 -3.57
CA ASP A 186 -31.52 18.87 -4.36
C ASP A 186 -30.87 19.76 -5.41
N GLU A 187 -31.34 19.64 -6.64
CA GLU A 187 -31.11 20.62 -7.71
C GLU A 187 -32.37 21.49 -7.86
N TRP A 188 -32.27 22.72 -7.39
CA TRP A 188 -33.39 23.65 -7.39
C TRP A 188 -33.25 24.71 -8.48
N GLN A 189 -34.14 24.67 -9.48
CA GLN A 189 -34.27 25.71 -10.50
C GLN A 189 -35.03 26.90 -9.92
N MET A 190 -34.35 27.76 -9.14
CA MET A 190 -34.98 28.90 -8.44
C MET A 190 -35.65 29.87 -9.41
N THR A 191 -34.93 30.21 -10.49
CA THR A 191 -35.42 30.99 -11.62
C THR A 191 -35.02 30.32 -12.93
N PRO A 192 -35.58 30.73 -14.11
CA PRO A 192 -35.12 30.19 -15.39
C PRO A 192 -33.59 30.36 -15.63
N GLN A 193 -32.98 31.35 -15.00
CA GLN A 193 -31.57 31.70 -15.14
C GLN A 193 -30.69 31.16 -14.02
N PHE A 194 -31.24 30.87 -12.84
CA PHE A 194 -30.45 30.48 -11.67
C PHE A 194 -30.84 29.11 -11.13
N LYS A 195 -29.86 28.21 -11.13
CA LYS A 195 -29.93 26.87 -10.53
C LYS A 195 -29.02 26.79 -9.33
N LEU A 196 -29.55 26.32 -8.20
CA LEU A 196 -28.82 26.00 -6.98
C LEU A 196 -28.81 24.47 -6.80
N THR A 197 -27.64 23.91 -6.45
CA THR A 197 -27.52 22.51 -6.06
C THR A 197 -26.95 22.46 -4.66
N TYR A 198 -27.58 21.73 -3.75
CA TYR A 198 -27.05 21.52 -2.41
C TYR A 198 -27.31 20.09 -1.94
N GLY A 199 -26.46 19.59 -1.08
CA GLY A 199 -26.59 18.22 -0.59
C GLY A 199 -25.67 17.90 0.57
N LEU A 200 -25.99 16.80 1.22
CA LEU A 200 -25.23 16.26 2.34
C LEU A 200 -25.02 14.78 2.14
N ARG A 201 -23.80 14.32 2.44
CA ARG A 201 -23.45 12.90 2.46
C ARG A 201 -22.80 12.55 3.80
N LEU A 202 -23.21 11.43 4.37
CA LEU A 202 -22.63 10.82 5.56
C LEU A 202 -22.04 9.48 5.18
N ASP A 203 -20.76 9.24 5.51
CA ASP A 203 -20.08 7.97 5.26
C ASP A 203 -19.51 7.41 6.56
N GLY A 204 -19.80 6.13 6.85
CA GLY A 204 -19.17 5.34 7.91
C GLY A 204 -18.13 4.40 7.36
N LEU A 205 -17.00 4.24 8.05
CA LEU A 205 -15.94 3.30 7.75
C LEU A 205 -15.72 2.36 8.95
N PHE A 206 -15.71 1.05 8.69
CA PHE A 206 -15.64 0.00 9.71
C PHE A 206 -14.63 -1.07 9.29
N PHE A 207 -13.61 -1.31 10.10
CA PHE A 207 -12.60 -2.34 9.85
C PHE A 207 -12.92 -3.63 10.59
N ASP A 208 -12.50 -4.75 10.01
CA ASP A 208 -12.47 -6.05 10.67
C ASP A 208 -11.05 -6.32 11.19
N ASN A 209 -10.93 -6.62 12.49
CA ASN A 209 -9.67 -6.92 13.14
C ASN A 209 -9.41 -8.42 13.31
N SER A 210 -10.29 -9.29 12.84
CA SER A 210 -10.24 -10.75 13.11
C SER A 210 -8.96 -11.43 12.62
N ASP A 211 -8.34 -10.88 11.58
CA ASP A 211 -7.10 -11.40 10.99
C ASP A 211 -5.82 -10.81 11.59
N LEU A 212 -5.94 -9.93 12.59
CA LEU A 212 -4.80 -9.30 13.23
C LEU A 212 -4.46 -9.97 14.57
N MET A 213 -3.16 -9.98 14.89
CA MET A 213 -2.66 -10.43 16.20
C MET A 213 -1.78 -9.34 16.81
N THR A 214 -2.03 -9.04 18.08
CA THR A 214 -1.20 -8.10 18.86
C THR A 214 0.17 -8.70 19.12
N ASN A 215 1.22 -7.96 18.84
CA ASN A 215 2.57 -8.23 19.32
C ASN A 215 2.78 -7.44 20.61
N ASN A 216 2.86 -8.13 21.76
CA ASN A 216 2.97 -7.47 23.06
C ASN A 216 4.29 -6.71 23.23
N ALA A 217 5.36 -7.13 22.56
CA ALA A 217 6.63 -6.41 22.60
C ALA A 217 6.53 -5.05 21.85
N ILE A 218 5.78 -4.99 20.75
CA ILE A 218 5.48 -3.71 20.05
C ILE A 218 4.55 -2.85 20.92
N LEU A 219 3.48 -3.44 21.46
CA LEU A 219 2.51 -2.71 22.27
C LEU A 219 3.14 -2.09 23.52
N GLY A 220 4.17 -2.74 24.10
CA GLY A 220 4.92 -2.25 25.25
C GLY A 220 5.86 -1.05 24.95
N LEU A 221 6.12 -0.72 23.69
CA LEU A 221 6.96 0.42 23.35
C LEU A 221 6.21 1.74 23.57
N ASP A 222 6.90 2.71 24.14
CA ASP A 222 6.38 4.06 24.37
C ASP A 222 7.04 5.06 23.41
N TYR A 223 6.25 5.69 22.58
CA TYR A 223 6.65 6.75 21.65
C TYR A 223 6.12 8.10 22.15
N ASN A 224 6.66 8.60 23.27
CA ASN A 224 6.20 9.82 23.92
C ASN A 224 4.71 9.80 24.31
N GLY A 225 4.28 8.74 25.00
CA GLY A 225 2.90 8.50 25.41
C GLY A 225 2.00 7.90 24.33
N ARG A 226 2.55 7.54 23.17
CA ARG A 226 1.82 6.85 22.09
C ARG A 226 2.24 5.39 22.02
N HIS A 227 1.29 4.50 21.82
CA HIS A 227 1.52 3.06 21.70
C HIS A 227 0.94 2.53 20.39
N ILE A 228 1.58 1.49 19.85
CA ILE A 228 1.17 0.81 18.62
C ILE A 228 0.61 -0.56 19.01
N ASP A 229 -0.65 -0.83 18.65
CA ASP A 229 -1.27 -2.15 18.76
C ASP A 229 -1.36 -2.76 17.36
N SER A 230 -0.50 -3.73 17.07
CA SER A 230 -0.48 -4.42 15.76
C SER A 230 -1.70 -5.32 15.53
N GLY A 231 -2.49 -5.59 16.58
CA GLY A 231 -3.72 -6.38 16.54
C GLY A 231 -4.97 -5.57 16.20
N LYS A 232 -4.83 -4.29 15.85
CA LYS A 232 -6.00 -3.43 15.64
C LYS A 232 -5.84 -2.44 14.51
N TRP A 233 -6.85 -2.40 13.64
CA TRP A 233 -7.04 -1.33 12.65
C TRP A 233 -7.52 -0.02 13.29
N PRO A 234 -7.58 1.09 12.54
CA PRO A 234 -8.16 2.34 13.02
C PRO A 234 -9.58 2.17 13.56
N ASN A 235 -9.96 3.05 14.48
CA ASN A 235 -11.32 3.12 15.00
C ASN A 235 -12.31 3.40 13.87
N SER A 236 -13.53 2.89 14.00
CA SER A 236 -14.62 3.26 13.10
C SER A 236 -14.80 4.78 13.07
N SER A 237 -15.03 5.31 11.91
CA SER A 237 -15.14 6.76 11.70
C SER A 237 -16.37 7.14 10.90
N LEU A 238 -16.95 8.29 11.25
CA LEU A 238 -18.03 8.92 10.50
C LEU A 238 -17.50 10.19 9.84
N THR A 239 -17.80 10.37 8.55
CA THR A 239 -17.38 11.52 7.77
C THR A 239 -18.61 12.24 7.20
N VAL A 240 -18.63 13.57 7.32
CA VAL A 240 -19.68 14.44 6.81
C VAL A 240 -19.15 15.21 5.60
N SER A 241 -19.90 15.19 4.50
CA SER A 241 -19.49 15.81 3.23
C SER A 241 -20.61 16.69 2.66
N PRO A 242 -20.77 17.94 3.16
CA PRO A 242 -21.68 18.91 2.58
C PRO A 242 -21.16 19.43 1.24
N ARG A 243 -22.09 19.76 0.34
CA ARG A 243 -21.79 20.35 -0.97
C ARG A 243 -22.85 21.40 -1.32
N ILE A 244 -22.39 22.48 -1.96
CA ILE A 244 -23.25 23.47 -2.54
C ILE A 244 -22.64 23.96 -3.86
N GLY A 245 -23.46 24.20 -4.86
CA GLY A 245 -23.05 24.71 -6.16
C GLY A 245 -24.14 25.50 -6.82
N PHE A 246 -23.76 26.31 -7.79
CA PHE A 246 -24.72 27.11 -8.54
C PHE A 246 -24.31 27.25 -10.00
N VAL A 247 -25.31 27.52 -10.84
CA VAL A 247 -25.13 27.97 -12.20
C VAL A 247 -26.06 29.17 -12.41
N TYR A 248 -25.52 30.28 -12.92
CA TYR A 248 -26.23 31.48 -13.23
C TYR A 248 -26.02 31.90 -14.67
N ASP A 249 -27.06 31.86 -15.46
CA ASP A 249 -27.11 32.37 -16.83
C ASP A 249 -27.57 33.81 -16.81
N VAL A 250 -26.63 34.75 -16.94
CA VAL A 250 -26.89 36.19 -16.69
C VAL A 250 -27.99 36.74 -17.54
N PHE A 251 -28.05 36.41 -18.83
CA PHE A 251 -29.00 36.91 -19.79
C PHE A 251 -30.12 35.92 -20.12
N GLY A 252 -30.01 34.68 -19.70
CA GLY A 252 -30.95 33.60 -19.98
C GLY A 252 -30.83 33.01 -21.40
N ASP A 253 -29.85 33.43 -22.16
CA ASP A 253 -29.58 33.02 -23.53
C ASP A 253 -28.30 32.19 -23.66
N LYS A 254 -27.67 31.84 -22.52
CA LYS A 254 -26.40 31.09 -22.41
C LYS A 254 -25.16 31.84 -22.87
N THR A 255 -25.27 33.14 -23.20
CA THR A 255 -24.14 33.96 -23.63
C THR A 255 -23.10 34.15 -22.53
N LEU A 256 -23.53 34.42 -21.32
CA LEU A 256 -22.67 34.60 -20.15
C LEU A 256 -23.18 33.79 -18.97
N LYS A 257 -22.33 32.84 -18.51
CA LYS A 257 -22.65 32.01 -17.34
C LYS A 257 -21.59 32.13 -16.28
N PHE A 258 -22.05 32.22 -15.04
CA PHE A 258 -21.23 31.97 -13.86
C PHE A 258 -21.58 30.61 -13.27
N ARG A 259 -20.58 29.82 -12.95
CA ARG A 259 -20.78 28.56 -12.25
C ARG A 259 -19.75 28.44 -11.13
N GLY A 260 -20.14 27.81 -10.07
CA GLY A 260 -19.25 27.61 -8.95
C GLY A 260 -19.82 26.66 -7.92
N GLY A 261 -18.97 26.27 -7.00
CA GLY A 261 -19.38 25.40 -5.92
C GLY A 261 -18.29 25.20 -4.88
N THR A 262 -18.73 24.74 -3.74
CA THR A 262 -17.83 24.36 -2.65
C THR A 262 -18.35 23.10 -1.97
N GLY A 263 -17.44 22.30 -1.42
CA GLY A 263 -17.83 21.08 -0.73
C GLY A 263 -16.65 20.29 -0.20
N PHE A 264 -16.96 19.27 0.59
CA PHE A 264 -16.00 18.32 1.11
C PHE A 264 -16.04 17.05 0.28
N PHE A 265 -14.85 16.54 -0.07
CA PHE A 265 -14.69 15.37 -0.92
C PHE A 265 -13.76 14.37 -0.26
N GLN A 266 -14.24 13.14 -0.16
CA GLN A 266 -13.52 12.04 0.47
C GLN A 266 -12.76 11.22 -0.57
N GLY A 267 -11.52 10.84 -0.25
CA GLY A 267 -10.68 9.94 -1.04
C GLY A 267 -10.84 8.46 -0.65
N ARG A 268 -9.98 7.63 -1.21
CA ARG A 268 -9.90 6.19 -0.93
C ARG A 268 -8.83 5.87 0.10
N LEU A 269 -8.91 4.68 0.68
CA LEU A 269 -7.93 4.14 1.61
C LEU A 269 -6.63 3.78 0.86
N PRO A 270 -5.44 4.17 1.37
CA PRO A 270 -4.17 3.77 0.78
C PRO A 270 -3.76 2.36 1.25
N LEU A 271 -4.39 1.32 0.69
CA LEU A 271 -4.33 -0.07 1.15
C LEU A 271 -2.91 -0.61 1.35
N VAL A 272 -1.96 -0.26 0.49
CA VAL A 272 -0.58 -0.76 0.58
C VAL A 272 0.09 -0.42 1.92
N PHE A 273 -0.20 0.73 2.52
CA PHE A 273 0.32 1.09 3.83
C PHE A 273 -0.36 0.31 4.96
N PHE A 274 -1.62 -0.04 4.77
CA PHE A 274 -2.35 -0.87 5.74
C PHE A 274 -1.77 -2.28 5.79
N THR A 275 -1.53 -2.92 4.64
CA THR A 275 -0.98 -4.29 4.61
C THR A 275 0.42 -4.40 5.22
N ASN A 276 1.17 -3.30 5.31
CA ASN A 276 2.48 -3.28 5.95
C ASN A 276 2.41 -3.51 7.47
N LEU A 277 1.31 -3.16 8.15
CA LEU A 277 1.17 -3.38 9.60
C LEU A 277 1.26 -4.87 9.94
N PRO A 278 0.40 -5.77 9.45
CA PRO A 278 0.51 -7.18 9.79
C PRO A 278 1.77 -7.84 9.20
N THR A 279 2.22 -7.44 8.00
CA THR A 279 3.44 -8.00 7.39
C THR A 279 4.68 -7.75 8.25
N ASN A 280 4.81 -6.55 8.84
CA ASN A 280 5.98 -6.17 9.62
C ASN A 280 5.78 -6.34 11.13
N SER A 281 4.64 -6.84 11.59
CA SER A 281 4.37 -7.09 13.01
C SER A 281 5.16 -8.27 13.58
N GLY A 282 5.67 -9.16 12.71
CA GLY A 282 6.30 -10.43 13.11
C GLY A 282 5.30 -11.51 13.53
N MET A 283 3.97 -11.29 13.33
CA MET A 283 2.92 -12.19 13.83
C MET A 283 2.30 -13.09 12.76
N ILE A 284 2.61 -12.91 11.47
CA ILE A 284 2.07 -13.76 10.40
C ILE A 284 3.10 -14.72 9.81
N GLN A 285 4.37 -14.37 9.87
CA GLN A 285 5.47 -15.15 9.32
C GLN A 285 6.76 -14.92 10.09
N TYR A 286 7.63 -15.93 10.07
CA TYR A 286 8.98 -15.87 10.63
C TYR A 286 10.01 -15.72 9.53
N GLN A 287 11.00 -14.84 9.73
CA GLN A 287 12.12 -14.63 8.82
C GLN A 287 13.41 -15.16 9.47
N ALA A 288 13.74 -16.43 9.17
CA ALA A 288 15.02 -17.00 9.58
C ALA A 288 16.15 -16.41 8.73
N GLN A 289 17.19 -15.90 9.38
CA GLN A 289 18.39 -15.37 8.75
C GLN A 289 19.61 -15.87 9.52
N LEU A 290 20.22 -16.94 9.02
CA LEU A 290 21.41 -17.53 9.60
C LEU A 290 22.63 -17.06 8.80
N ASN A 291 23.67 -16.60 9.49
CA ASN A 291 24.88 -16.12 8.88
C ASN A 291 26.10 -16.60 9.68
N ALA A 292 27.07 -17.23 9.02
CA ALA A 292 28.32 -17.71 9.64
C ALA A 292 29.15 -16.56 10.22
N THR A 293 29.06 -15.37 9.64
CA THR A 293 29.76 -14.18 10.13
C THR A 293 28.88 -13.37 11.08
N LYS A 294 29.48 -12.46 11.87
CA LYS A 294 28.75 -11.62 12.82
C LYS A 294 27.71 -10.76 12.11
N ALA A 295 26.47 -11.19 12.14
CA ALA A 295 25.29 -10.45 11.74
C ALA A 295 24.35 -10.26 12.93
N TRP A 296 23.33 -9.47 12.77
CA TRP A 296 22.27 -9.38 13.77
C TRP A 296 21.51 -10.71 13.84
N ASN A 297 21.56 -11.36 15.02
CA ASN A 297 20.77 -12.56 15.29
C ASN A 297 19.47 -12.13 15.99
N PRO A 298 18.30 -12.26 15.35
CA PRO A 298 17.03 -11.84 15.94
C PRO A 298 16.62 -12.69 17.16
N GLN A 299 17.13 -13.93 17.29
CA GLN A 299 16.83 -14.81 18.40
C GLN A 299 17.54 -14.39 19.69
N THR A 300 18.81 -14.01 19.59
CA THR A 300 19.63 -13.64 20.74
C THR A 300 19.69 -12.14 20.96
N GLY A 301 19.24 -11.33 20.00
CA GLY A 301 19.31 -9.86 20.02
C GLY A 301 20.75 -9.34 20.00
N LYS A 302 21.71 -10.10 19.46
CA LYS A 302 23.13 -9.76 19.40
C LYS A 302 23.69 -9.87 17.99
N LYS A 303 24.81 -9.19 17.75
CA LYS A 303 25.62 -9.41 16.53
C LYS A 303 26.58 -10.58 16.76
N GLU A 304 26.24 -11.73 16.24
CA GLU A 304 27.03 -12.98 16.39
C GLU A 304 26.91 -13.82 15.12
N GLY A 305 27.89 -14.68 14.89
CA GLY A 305 27.80 -15.73 13.88
C GLY A 305 26.98 -16.91 14.40
N VAL A 306 26.28 -17.58 13.50
CA VAL A 306 25.54 -18.81 13.78
C VAL A 306 26.39 -20.01 13.34
N ASP A 307 26.35 -21.10 14.11
CA ASP A 307 26.96 -22.36 13.67
C ASP A 307 26.19 -22.89 12.44
N MET A 308 26.88 -22.96 11.31
CA MET A 308 26.33 -23.42 10.04
C MET A 308 26.63 -24.89 9.74
N THR A 309 27.31 -25.62 10.64
CA THR A 309 27.59 -27.05 10.48
C THR A 309 26.36 -27.95 10.29
N PRO A 310 25.15 -27.60 10.83
CA PRO A 310 23.93 -28.35 10.53
C PRO A 310 23.50 -28.34 9.05
N PHE A 311 24.09 -27.48 8.23
CA PHE A 311 23.85 -27.37 6.79
C PHE A 311 25.01 -27.94 5.93
N ALA A 312 25.95 -28.66 6.55
CA ALA A 312 26.99 -29.43 5.82
C ALA A 312 26.32 -30.54 5.01
N GLY A 313 26.89 -30.83 3.82
CA GLY A 313 26.37 -31.86 2.92
C GLY A 313 25.46 -31.31 1.81
N GLY A 314 25.29 -29.98 1.70
CA GLY A 314 24.56 -29.34 0.62
C GLY A 314 23.21 -28.80 1.02
N LEU A 315 22.28 -28.74 0.06
CA LEU A 315 20.93 -28.20 0.29
C LEU A 315 20.10 -29.15 1.17
N VAL A 316 19.29 -28.61 2.06
CA VAL A 316 18.32 -29.39 2.83
C VAL A 316 17.25 -29.92 1.90
N VAL A 317 17.04 -31.24 1.90
CA VAL A 317 16.11 -31.93 1.00
C VAL A 317 15.00 -32.65 1.78
N ASP A 318 13.88 -32.87 1.12
CA ASP A 318 12.79 -33.70 1.62
C ASP A 318 13.09 -35.21 1.48
N LYS A 319 12.12 -36.05 1.84
CA LYS A 319 12.24 -37.52 1.74
C LYS A 319 12.44 -38.04 0.30
N ASP A 320 12.12 -37.24 -0.70
CA ASP A 320 12.25 -37.57 -2.12
C ASP A 320 13.54 -36.97 -2.72
N GLY A 321 14.42 -36.40 -1.89
CA GLY A 321 15.67 -35.77 -2.28
C GLY A 321 15.51 -34.41 -2.95
N LYS A 322 14.35 -33.73 -2.80
CA LYS A 322 14.08 -32.41 -3.40
C LYS A 322 14.34 -31.30 -2.39
N PRO A 323 15.06 -30.24 -2.75
CA PRO A 323 15.28 -29.09 -1.89
C PRO A 323 14.03 -28.19 -1.92
N THR A 324 13.15 -28.35 -0.92
CA THR A 324 11.89 -27.62 -0.79
C THR A 324 11.92 -26.65 0.39
N ALA A 325 11.08 -25.62 0.34
CA ALA A 325 10.87 -24.69 1.47
C ALA A 325 10.39 -25.42 2.72
N ALA A 326 9.54 -26.44 2.56
CA ALA A 326 9.04 -27.25 3.67
C ALA A 326 10.15 -28.02 4.37
N ALA A 327 11.05 -28.67 3.61
CA ALA A 327 12.19 -29.38 4.19
C ALA A 327 13.11 -28.44 4.98
N LEU A 328 13.40 -27.26 4.43
CA LEU A 328 14.23 -26.26 5.12
C LEU A 328 13.51 -25.73 6.37
N ARG A 329 12.19 -25.45 6.32
CA ARG A 329 11.40 -25.06 7.49
C ARG A 329 11.46 -26.11 8.60
N ASP A 330 11.23 -27.38 8.27
CA ASP A 330 11.24 -28.48 9.24
C ASP A 330 12.63 -28.64 9.88
N LYS A 331 13.69 -28.44 9.10
CA LYS A 331 15.06 -28.38 9.62
C LYS A 331 15.25 -27.25 10.61
N LEU A 332 14.79 -26.03 10.28
CA LEU A 332 14.88 -24.87 11.14
C LEU A 332 14.09 -25.08 12.44
N ILE A 333 12.87 -25.60 12.37
CA ILE A 333 12.06 -25.94 13.54
C ILE A 333 12.79 -26.95 14.42
N SER A 334 13.41 -27.99 13.85
CA SER A 334 14.22 -28.96 14.59
C SER A 334 15.44 -28.35 15.28
N MET A 335 15.90 -27.20 14.80
CA MET A 335 16.99 -26.40 15.40
C MET A 335 16.50 -25.42 16.46
N GLY A 336 15.18 -25.40 16.78
CA GLY A 336 14.58 -24.53 17.79
C GLY A 336 14.03 -23.20 17.28
N TYR A 337 13.91 -23.04 15.94
CA TYR A 337 13.22 -21.87 15.38
C TYR A 337 11.70 -22.01 15.54
N PRO A 338 10.95 -20.87 15.67
CA PRO A 338 9.53 -20.93 16.02
C PRO A 338 8.68 -21.60 14.93
N GLU A 339 7.82 -22.53 15.33
CA GLU A 339 6.78 -23.10 14.47
C GLU A 339 5.48 -22.28 14.55
N ASN A 340 5.16 -21.77 15.75
CA ASN A 340 3.98 -20.98 16.07
C ASN A 340 4.40 -19.68 16.75
N ILE A 341 3.44 -18.78 16.96
CA ILE A 341 3.66 -17.52 17.66
C ILE A 341 2.43 -17.19 18.52
N THR A 342 2.66 -16.66 19.71
CA THR A 342 1.64 -16.04 20.57
C THR A 342 1.95 -14.56 20.76
N PRO A 343 0.98 -13.73 21.19
CA PRO A 343 1.22 -12.33 21.48
C PRO A 343 2.41 -12.05 22.39
N GLU A 344 2.65 -12.92 23.39
CA GLU A 344 3.70 -12.82 24.39
C GLU A 344 5.09 -13.17 23.83
N GLU A 345 5.14 -14.03 22.81
CA GLU A 345 6.38 -14.46 22.15
C GLU A 345 6.83 -13.48 21.05
N GLY A 346 5.99 -12.49 20.73
CA GLY A 346 6.33 -11.46 19.77
C GLY A 346 7.61 -10.72 20.16
N SER A 347 8.43 -10.39 19.20
CA SER A 347 9.65 -9.58 19.37
C SER A 347 9.54 -8.25 18.67
N VAL A 348 10.34 -7.27 19.09
CA VAL A 348 10.40 -5.97 18.42
C VAL A 348 11.16 -6.12 17.10
N PRO A 349 10.54 -5.85 15.93
CA PRO A 349 11.23 -5.90 14.65
C PRO A 349 12.22 -4.74 14.50
N SER A 350 13.08 -4.81 13.49
CA SER A 350 14.06 -3.74 13.20
C SER A 350 13.41 -2.41 12.83
N ALA A 351 12.20 -2.44 12.29
CA ALA A 351 11.35 -1.28 12.03
C ALA A 351 9.89 -1.69 12.12
N ILE A 352 9.04 -0.80 12.60
CA ILE A 352 7.61 -1.01 12.75
C ILE A 352 6.89 -0.20 11.68
N SER A 353 5.91 -0.81 11.00
CA SER A 353 4.93 -0.11 10.18
C SER A 353 3.58 -0.16 10.89
N ALA A 354 2.88 0.96 10.97
CA ALA A 354 1.61 1.03 11.69
C ALA A 354 0.65 2.03 11.06
N VAL A 355 -0.60 1.98 11.49
CA VAL A 355 -1.64 2.96 11.17
C VAL A 355 -2.17 3.54 12.48
N ASP A 356 -2.27 4.87 12.56
CA ASP A 356 -2.83 5.54 13.73
C ASP A 356 -4.28 5.08 13.95
N ARG A 357 -4.61 4.81 15.22
CA ARG A 357 -5.97 4.41 15.64
C ARG A 357 -7.04 5.45 15.29
N ASN A 358 -6.66 6.72 15.15
CA ASN A 358 -7.54 7.82 14.78
C ASN A 358 -7.47 8.17 13.28
N PHE A 359 -6.83 7.33 12.46
CA PHE A 359 -6.73 7.57 11.03
C PHE A 359 -8.11 7.66 10.39
N LYS A 360 -8.31 8.70 9.57
CA LYS A 360 -9.53 8.96 8.80
C LYS A 360 -9.22 8.91 7.31
N LEU A 361 -10.21 8.57 6.50
CA LEU A 361 -10.08 8.65 5.06
C LEU A 361 -9.64 10.05 4.62
N PRO A 362 -8.79 10.15 3.59
CA PRO A 362 -8.40 11.45 3.05
C PRO A 362 -9.63 12.28 2.70
N GLN A 363 -9.62 13.55 3.11
CA GLN A 363 -10.70 14.50 2.83
C GLN A 363 -10.13 15.85 2.46
N VAL A 364 -10.70 16.46 1.44
CA VAL A 364 -10.35 17.80 0.97
C VAL A 364 -11.58 18.69 0.88
N TRP A 365 -11.40 19.96 1.21
CA TRP A 365 -12.34 21.01 0.86
C TRP A 365 -11.95 21.57 -0.50
N LYS A 366 -12.89 21.57 -1.46
CA LYS A 366 -12.69 22.16 -2.79
C LYS A 366 -13.70 23.27 -3.01
N THR A 367 -13.24 24.37 -3.61
CA THR A 367 -14.06 25.47 -4.07
C THR A 367 -13.67 25.80 -5.50
N SER A 368 -14.63 25.91 -6.39
CA SER A 368 -14.40 26.36 -7.77
C SER A 368 -15.32 27.51 -8.13
N PHE A 369 -14.81 28.36 -9.02
CA PHE A 369 -15.58 29.41 -9.67
C PHE A 369 -15.13 29.51 -11.13
N ALA A 370 -16.11 29.60 -12.02
CA ALA A 370 -15.86 29.69 -13.47
C ALA A 370 -16.79 30.69 -14.15
N VAL A 371 -16.29 31.24 -15.23
CA VAL A 371 -17.01 32.14 -16.14
C VAL A 371 -16.93 31.55 -17.53
N ASP A 372 -18.09 31.30 -18.15
CA ASP A 372 -18.21 30.86 -19.53
C ASP A 372 -18.86 31.98 -20.35
N TYR A 373 -18.19 32.41 -21.41
CA TYR A 373 -18.64 33.49 -22.26
C TYR A 373 -18.63 33.10 -23.75
N GLN A 374 -19.80 33.28 -24.42
CA GLN A 374 -19.93 33.14 -25.85
C GLN A 374 -19.60 34.48 -26.51
N ILE A 375 -18.51 34.53 -27.25
CA ILE A 375 -18.06 35.77 -27.89
C ILE A 375 -18.97 36.05 -29.11
N PRO A 376 -19.56 37.26 -29.22
CA PRO A 376 -20.47 37.59 -30.32
C PRO A 376 -19.69 37.92 -31.64
N VAL A 377 -19.17 36.93 -32.28
CA VAL A 377 -18.49 37.00 -33.59
C VAL A 377 -19.26 36.19 -34.64
N SER A 378 -18.87 36.26 -35.88
CA SER A 378 -19.57 35.60 -37.02
C SER A 378 -19.47 34.08 -37.04
N PHE A 379 -18.63 33.48 -36.20
CA PHE A 379 -18.46 32.03 -36.05
C PHE A 379 -18.55 31.64 -34.57
N PRO A 380 -18.84 30.37 -34.26
CA PRO A 380 -18.91 29.91 -32.87
C PRO A 380 -17.58 30.11 -32.17
N MET A 381 -17.58 30.96 -31.12
CA MET A 381 -16.40 31.19 -30.28
C MET A 381 -16.80 31.34 -28.83
N SER A 382 -16.12 30.62 -27.96
CA SER A 382 -16.35 30.68 -26.53
C SER A 382 -15.06 30.72 -25.71
N VAL A 383 -15.11 31.35 -24.57
CA VAL A 383 -14.04 31.41 -23.58
C VAL A 383 -14.57 30.89 -22.25
N SER A 384 -13.84 30.02 -21.61
CA SER A 384 -14.09 29.55 -20.26
C SER A 384 -12.85 29.81 -19.39
N VAL A 385 -13.05 30.46 -18.25
CA VAL A 385 -12.00 30.67 -17.26
C VAL A 385 -12.45 30.07 -15.93
N GLU A 386 -11.63 29.22 -15.33
CA GLU A 386 -11.95 28.55 -14.07
C GLU A 386 -10.80 28.65 -13.07
N GLY A 387 -11.14 28.98 -11.83
CA GLY A 387 -10.24 28.89 -10.68
C GLY A 387 -10.74 27.84 -9.70
N ILE A 388 -9.81 27.00 -9.22
CA ILE A 388 -10.09 25.98 -8.22
C ILE A 388 -9.15 26.17 -7.04
N PHE A 389 -9.71 26.18 -5.84
CA PHE A 389 -8.98 26.14 -4.58
C PHE A 389 -9.23 24.80 -3.88
N ASN A 390 -8.15 24.17 -3.39
CA ASN A 390 -8.21 22.97 -2.60
C ASN A 390 -7.52 23.18 -1.26
N LYS A 391 -8.18 22.79 -0.18
CA LYS A 391 -7.59 22.74 1.18
C LYS A 391 -7.67 21.32 1.71
N THR A 392 -6.55 20.78 2.11
CA THR A 392 -6.47 19.47 2.79
C THR A 392 -7.14 19.58 4.16
N LEU A 393 -8.06 18.68 4.45
CA LEU A 393 -8.66 18.48 5.78
C LEU A 393 -8.02 17.28 6.47
N ASN A 394 -7.96 16.15 5.78
CA ASN A 394 -7.27 14.94 6.20
C ASN A 394 -6.51 14.41 5.00
N ALA A 395 -5.19 14.53 4.94
CA ALA A 395 -4.36 13.78 4.01
C ALA A 395 -3.65 12.65 4.75
N ALA A 396 -3.34 11.59 4.05
CA ALA A 396 -2.46 10.56 4.57
C ALA A 396 -1.02 11.10 4.58
N THR A 397 -0.33 10.94 5.69
CA THR A 397 1.10 11.24 5.86
C THR A 397 1.78 10.11 6.62
N LEU A 398 3.04 9.89 6.35
CA LEU A 398 3.85 8.90 7.06
C LEU A 398 4.83 9.63 7.97
N THR A 399 4.79 9.30 9.26
CA THR A 399 5.63 9.92 10.29
C THR A 399 6.39 8.84 11.06
N ASP A 400 7.66 9.02 11.29
CA ASP A 400 8.42 8.14 12.20
C ASP A 400 8.21 8.62 13.65
N TRP A 401 7.44 7.85 14.43
CA TRP A 401 7.14 8.17 15.82
C TRP A 401 8.35 8.04 16.74
N SER A 402 9.39 7.33 16.33
CA SER A 402 10.62 7.22 17.12
C SER A 402 11.41 8.54 17.16
N VAL A 403 11.18 9.41 16.18
CA VAL A 403 11.88 10.70 16.09
C VAL A 403 11.23 11.72 17.01
N GLN A 404 12.04 12.33 17.89
CA GLN A 404 11.57 13.37 18.78
C GLN A 404 11.21 14.65 18.02
N ASP A 405 10.35 15.48 18.64
CA ASP A 405 10.04 16.81 18.10
C ASP A 405 11.32 17.62 17.91
N ALA A 406 11.52 18.12 16.70
CA ALA A 406 12.69 18.91 16.33
C ALA A 406 12.70 20.33 16.93
N LYS A 407 11.71 20.68 17.76
CA LYS A 407 11.64 21.96 18.45
C LYS A 407 12.85 22.12 19.37
N GLY A 408 13.65 23.14 19.09
CA GLY A 408 14.87 23.38 19.86
C GLY A 408 16.12 22.67 19.31
N PHE A 409 16.02 21.82 18.28
CA PHE A 409 17.19 21.25 17.63
C PHE A 409 17.95 22.29 16.80
N PRO A 410 19.27 22.13 16.65
CA PRO A 410 20.05 22.95 15.72
C PRO A 410 19.45 22.91 14.31
N ARG A 411 19.56 24.01 13.59
CA ARG A 411 19.09 24.10 12.21
C ARG A 411 20.27 24.08 11.24
N PHE A 412 20.06 23.43 10.11
CA PHE A 412 21.03 23.47 9.03
C PHE A 412 20.99 24.86 8.39
N ASN A 413 22.15 25.56 8.38
CA ASN A 413 22.24 26.93 7.89
C ASN A 413 22.28 26.95 6.34
N GLY A 414 21.18 26.48 5.73
CA GLY A 414 20.97 26.39 4.29
C GLY A 414 19.63 26.98 3.89
N ALA A 415 19.31 26.93 2.61
CA ALA A 415 18.10 27.54 2.04
C ALA A 415 16.80 27.00 2.65
N ASP A 416 16.75 25.75 3.06
CA ASP A 416 15.57 25.07 3.62
C ASP A 416 15.52 25.10 5.16
N ASN A 417 16.59 25.55 5.82
CA ASN A 417 16.68 25.69 7.28
C ASN A 417 16.14 24.48 8.06
N ARG A 418 16.40 23.26 7.54
CA ARG A 418 15.91 22.00 8.14
C ARG A 418 16.53 21.74 9.52
N PRO A 419 15.84 21.02 10.42
CA PRO A 419 16.42 20.61 11.68
C PRO A 419 17.54 19.58 11.47
N VAL A 420 18.59 19.67 12.29
CA VAL A 420 19.63 18.65 12.41
C VAL A 420 19.32 17.82 13.65
N TYR A 421 19.10 16.52 13.44
CA TYR A 421 18.76 15.58 14.50
C TYR A 421 20.05 15.10 15.21
N PRO A 422 20.26 15.42 16.49
CA PRO A 422 21.40 14.94 17.23
C PRO A 422 21.37 13.40 17.41
N LYS A 423 22.55 12.82 17.65
CA LYS A 423 22.62 11.41 18.07
C LYS A 423 21.79 11.19 19.35
N GLY A 424 20.93 10.17 19.36
CA GLY A 424 20.04 9.91 20.49
C GLY A 424 18.72 10.70 20.46
N SER A 425 18.39 11.37 19.36
CA SER A 425 17.10 12.04 19.15
C SER A 425 15.96 11.08 18.77
N THR A 426 16.21 9.78 18.77
CA THR A 426 15.19 8.74 18.54
C THR A 426 14.91 7.99 19.83
N VAL A 427 13.67 7.55 20.02
CA VAL A 427 13.24 6.69 21.12
C VAL A 427 12.80 5.34 20.56
N GLY A 428 13.37 4.27 21.10
CA GLY A 428 13.04 2.91 20.67
C GLY A 428 13.43 2.58 19.22
N THR A 429 12.72 1.64 18.64
CA THR A 429 12.83 1.23 17.24
C THR A 429 12.06 2.20 16.35
N SER A 430 12.54 2.46 15.13
CA SER A 430 11.82 3.26 14.14
C SER A 430 10.40 2.74 13.93
N ALA A 431 9.43 3.64 14.00
CA ALA A 431 8.01 3.33 13.86
C ALA A 431 7.36 4.26 12.81
N TYR A 432 7.23 3.75 11.61
CA TYR A 432 6.59 4.47 10.50
C TYR A 432 5.09 4.33 10.60
N VAL A 433 4.44 5.39 11.05
CA VAL A 433 2.99 5.40 11.30
C VAL A 433 2.28 6.22 10.23
N LEU A 434 1.29 5.61 9.61
CA LEU A 434 0.35 6.29 8.71
C LEU A 434 -0.66 7.07 9.56
N GLU A 435 -0.65 8.37 9.44
CA GLU A 435 -1.53 9.27 10.18
C GLU A 435 -2.14 10.36 9.27
N ASN A 436 -2.98 11.21 9.82
CA ASN A 436 -3.56 12.31 9.05
C ASN A 436 -2.84 13.63 9.28
N THR A 437 -2.81 14.45 8.24
CA THR A 437 -2.41 15.85 8.31
C THR A 437 -3.44 16.76 7.65
N SER A 438 -3.63 17.96 8.20
CA SER A 438 -4.43 19.02 7.59
C SER A 438 -3.57 20.04 6.82
N ARG A 439 -2.27 19.78 6.69
CA ARG A 439 -1.34 20.65 5.97
C ARG A 439 -1.57 20.50 4.46
N GLY A 440 -1.40 21.61 3.77
CA GLY A 440 -1.47 21.64 2.32
C GLY A 440 -2.72 22.35 1.79
N TYR A 441 -2.52 23.06 0.71
CA TYR A 441 -3.53 23.69 -0.13
C TYR A 441 -2.99 23.80 -1.55
N GLY A 442 -3.87 24.03 -2.50
CA GLY A 442 -3.49 24.20 -3.90
C GLY A 442 -4.45 25.12 -4.64
N TRP A 443 -3.93 25.77 -5.65
CA TRP A 443 -4.68 26.57 -6.61
C TRP A 443 -4.47 26.01 -7.99
N SER A 444 -5.53 26.01 -8.78
CA SER A 444 -5.47 25.71 -10.21
C SER A 444 -6.27 26.76 -10.96
N PHE A 445 -5.69 27.30 -12.02
CA PHE A 445 -6.36 28.22 -12.93
C PHE A 445 -6.27 27.65 -14.35
N SER A 446 -7.39 27.62 -15.03
CA SER A 446 -7.46 27.21 -16.44
C SER A 446 -8.21 28.26 -17.25
N ALA A 447 -7.76 28.47 -18.48
CA ALA A 447 -8.44 29.24 -19.48
C ALA A 447 -8.52 28.44 -20.77
N GLN A 448 -9.70 28.34 -21.35
CA GLN A 448 -9.95 27.60 -22.59
C GLN A 448 -10.65 28.50 -23.58
N VAL A 449 -10.18 28.50 -24.80
CA VAL A 449 -10.83 29.15 -25.92
C VAL A 449 -11.20 28.08 -26.96
N ASN A 450 -12.48 28.04 -27.32
CA ASN A 450 -12.96 27.21 -28.41
C ASN A 450 -13.42 28.14 -29.56
N ALA A 451 -12.94 27.90 -30.76
CA ALA A 451 -13.28 28.65 -31.95
C ALA A 451 -13.45 27.71 -33.12
N GLN A 452 -14.51 27.92 -33.91
CA GLN A 452 -14.78 27.18 -35.15
C GLN A 452 -14.97 28.20 -36.29
N PRO A 453 -13.87 28.74 -36.82
CA PRO A 453 -13.92 29.83 -37.84
C PRO A 453 -14.38 29.39 -39.21
N TRP A 454 -14.39 28.07 -39.49
CA TRP A 454 -14.91 27.46 -40.74
C TRP A 454 -15.51 26.08 -40.41
N GLU A 455 -16.40 25.60 -41.30
CA GLU A 455 -17.04 24.28 -41.21
C GLU A 455 -16.07 23.12 -41.47
#